data_b0669c8f961790a2f32ff71ff04d3f0b
#
_entry.id   b0669c8f961790a2f32ff71ff04d3f0b
#
_cell.length_a   1.000
_cell.length_b   1.000
_cell.length_c   1.000
_cell.angle_alpha   90.00
_cell.angle_beta   90.00
_cell.angle_gamma   90.00
#
_symmetry.space_group_name_H-M   'P 1'
#
loop_
_entity.id
_entity.type
_entity.pdbx_description
1 polymer ?
#
loop_
_entity_poly.entity_id
_entity_poly.type
_entity_poly.pdbx_seq_one_letter_code
_entity_poly.pdbx_strand_id
1 'polypeptide(L)'
;MTESVKNRIFAEIKRRGKGHVFSASDFLKKFKRFEVDRSLTDLQNEGCIVRIMVGLYYYPQYNSLLKRNVAPDMQKVAKAIARKNNWIIFPEGNTALNYLALSTQVPANYVYISSGKSKKYTIGNTVLEFKHQSAKGSVIR
;
A
#
# COMPACT_ATOMS: atom_id res chain seq x y z
N MET A 1 -10.80 -10.43 29.89
CA MET A 1 -10.28 -11.40 28.94
C MET A 1 -9.41 -10.69 27.90
N THR A 2 -8.25 -11.23 27.64
CA THR A 2 -7.32 -10.60 26.72
C THR A 2 -7.69 -10.94 25.29
N GLU A 3 -7.79 -9.91 24.45
CA GLU A 3 -8.03 -10.15 23.04
C GLU A 3 -6.80 -10.78 22.38
N SER A 4 -7.04 -11.60 21.36
CA SER A 4 -5.94 -12.18 20.62
C SER A 4 -5.20 -11.10 19.83
N VAL A 5 -3.94 -11.35 19.51
CA VAL A 5 -3.16 -10.43 18.70
C VAL A 5 -3.85 -10.17 17.37
N LYS A 6 -4.40 -11.23 16.75
CA LYS A 6 -5.13 -11.10 15.50
C LYS A 6 -6.26 -10.08 15.61
N ASN A 7 -7.06 -10.17 16.67
CA ASN A 7 -8.19 -9.25 16.86
C ASN A 7 -7.71 -7.83 17.08
N ARG A 8 -6.62 -7.65 17.82
CA ARG A 8 -6.06 -6.33 18.07
C ARG A 8 -5.51 -5.70 16.79
N ILE A 9 -4.84 -6.49 15.97
CA ILE A 9 -4.33 -6.01 14.68
C ILE A 9 -5.49 -5.64 13.77
N PHE A 10 -6.51 -6.48 13.70
CA PHE A 10 -7.67 -6.18 12.85
C PHE A 10 -8.42 -4.94 13.33
N ALA A 11 -8.48 -4.73 14.65
CA ALA A 11 -9.09 -3.52 15.19
C ALA A 11 -8.35 -2.25 14.71
N GLU A 12 -7.03 -2.30 14.66
CA GLU A 12 -6.26 -1.17 14.14
C GLU A 12 -6.50 -0.96 12.65
N ILE A 13 -6.60 -2.05 11.89
CA ILE A 13 -6.89 -1.96 10.46
C ILE A 13 -8.25 -1.30 10.25
N LYS A 14 -9.27 -1.76 10.98
CA LYS A 14 -10.61 -1.21 10.85
C LYS A 14 -10.67 0.26 11.24
N ARG A 15 -9.90 0.65 12.22
CA ARG A 15 -9.84 2.04 12.66
C ARG A 15 -9.33 2.96 11.56
N ARG A 16 -8.43 2.46 10.70
CA ARG A 16 -7.90 3.24 9.58
C ARG A 16 -8.89 3.34 8.43
N GLY A 17 -9.90 2.47 8.42
CA GLY A 17 -10.96 2.52 7.42
C GLY A 17 -10.70 1.68 6.19
N LYS A 18 -11.75 1.50 5.40
CA LYS A 18 -11.66 0.70 4.20
C LYS A 18 -10.78 1.37 3.16
N GLY A 19 -10.03 0.56 2.44
CA GLY A 19 -9.07 1.06 1.47
C GLY A 19 -7.67 1.24 2.03
N HIS A 20 -7.50 1.10 3.35
CA HIS A 20 -6.18 1.27 3.97
C HIS A 20 -5.22 0.20 3.46
N VAL A 21 -4.04 0.63 3.03
CA VAL A 21 -2.97 -0.26 2.55
C VAL A 21 -1.88 -0.31 3.60
N PHE A 22 -1.41 -1.51 3.92
CA PHE A 22 -0.45 -1.70 5.01
C PHE A 22 0.44 -2.91 4.76
N SER A 23 1.51 -3.01 5.55
CA SER A 23 2.41 -4.16 5.54
C SER A 23 2.62 -4.61 6.98
N ALA A 24 3.27 -5.76 7.14
CA ALA A 24 3.59 -6.27 8.48
C ALA A 24 4.42 -5.27 9.28
N SER A 25 5.31 -4.53 8.62
CA SER A 25 6.17 -3.57 9.31
C SER A 25 5.40 -2.46 10.00
N ASP A 26 4.18 -2.17 9.57
CA ASP A 26 3.35 -1.14 10.19
C ASP A 26 2.92 -1.50 11.61
N PHE A 27 3.04 -2.77 11.99
CA PHE A 27 2.60 -3.26 13.31
C PHE A 27 3.75 -3.65 14.23
N LEU A 28 4.99 -3.54 13.76
CA LEU A 28 6.13 -4.06 14.53
C LEU A 28 6.48 -3.24 15.76
N LYS A 29 5.94 -2.03 15.89
CA LYS A 29 6.14 -1.23 17.10
C LYS A 29 5.37 -1.78 18.28
N LYS A 30 4.28 -2.49 18.03
CA LYS A 30 3.38 -2.97 19.09
C LYS A 30 3.36 -4.48 19.23
N PHE A 31 3.73 -5.20 18.17
CA PHE A 31 3.60 -6.65 18.14
C PHE A 31 4.88 -7.28 17.59
N LYS A 32 5.09 -8.53 17.97
CA LYS A 32 6.24 -9.30 17.48
C LYS A 32 6.01 -9.71 16.02
N ARG A 33 7.11 -9.84 15.28
CA ARG A 33 7.04 -10.12 13.84
C ARG A 33 6.24 -11.39 13.53
N PHE A 34 6.52 -12.48 14.24
CA PHE A 34 5.83 -13.73 13.92
C PHE A 34 4.35 -13.66 14.27
N GLU A 35 3.98 -12.88 15.29
CA GLU A 35 2.58 -12.69 15.63
C GLU A 35 1.86 -11.90 14.55
N VAL A 36 2.53 -10.87 14.02
CA VAL A 36 1.96 -10.06 12.94
C VAL A 36 1.79 -10.91 11.69
N ASP A 37 2.83 -11.64 11.29
CA ASP A 37 2.78 -12.46 10.08
C ASP A 37 1.66 -13.50 10.16
N ARG A 38 1.54 -14.14 11.30
CA ARG A 38 0.49 -15.15 11.50
C ARG A 38 -0.88 -14.52 11.48
N SER A 39 -1.04 -13.39 12.15
CA SER A 39 -2.33 -12.69 12.20
C SER A 39 -2.77 -12.23 10.81
N LEU A 40 -1.87 -11.68 10.02
CA LEU A 40 -2.20 -11.21 8.69
C LEU A 40 -2.54 -12.38 7.76
N THR A 41 -1.83 -13.50 7.90
CA THR A 41 -2.16 -14.71 7.14
C THR A 41 -3.55 -15.21 7.50
N ASP A 42 -3.86 -15.27 8.78
CA ASP A 42 -5.17 -15.71 9.22
C ASP A 42 -6.28 -14.80 8.74
N LEU A 43 -6.07 -13.47 8.83
CA LEU A 43 -7.06 -12.50 8.37
C LEU A 43 -7.27 -12.59 6.86
N GLN A 44 -6.21 -12.83 6.11
CA GLN A 44 -6.31 -13.04 4.67
C GLN A 44 -7.11 -14.29 4.35
N ASN A 45 -6.84 -15.39 5.06
CA ASN A 45 -7.53 -16.64 4.83
C ASN A 45 -9.02 -16.54 5.18
N GLU A 46 -9.34 -15.68 6.15
CA GLU A 46 -10.73 -15.46 6.54
C GLU A 46 -11.46 -14.47 5.63
N GLY A 47 -10.76 -13.88 4.70
CA GLY A 47 -11.35 -12.90 3.78
C GLY A 47 -11.48 -11.50 4.34
N CYS A 48 -10.89 -11.23 5.50
CA CYS A 48 -10.99 -9.92 6.14
C CYS A 48 -10.09 -8.88 5.48
N ILE A 49 -8.97 -9.32 4.92
CA ILE A 49 -8.04 -8.46 4.19
C ILE A 49 -7.62 -9.15 2.91
N VAL A 50 -7.09 -8.37 1.96
CA VAL A 50 -6.65 -8.89 0.67
C VAL A 50 -5.17 -8.60 0.50
N ARG A 51 -4.41 -9.59 0.06
CA ARG A 51 -3.00 -9.41 -0.25
C ARG A 51 -2.87 -8.83 -1.65
N ILE A 52 -2.17 -7.69 -1.75
CA ILE A 52 -1.91 -7.04 -3.02
C ILE A 52 -0.70 -7.68 -3.70
N MET A 53 0.34 -7.92 -2.94
CA MET A 53 1.58 -8.53 -3.37
C MET A 53 2.31 -9.05 -2.14
N VAL A 54 3.47 -9.67 -2.32
CA VAL A 54 4.23 -10.21 -1.20
C VAL A 54 4.46 -9.12 -0.16
N GLY A 55 3.96 -9.35 1.05
CA GLY A 55 4.16 -8.44 2.17
C GLY A 55 3.29 -7.21 2.19
N LEU A 56 2.34 -7.07 1.28
CA LEU A 56 1.49 -5.89 1.21
C LEU A 56 0.03 -6.28 1.13
N TYR A 57 -0.79 -5.65 1.97
CA TYR A 57 -2.20 -5.99 2.11
C TYR A 57 -3.05 -4.73 2.12
N TYR A 58 -4.36 -4.89 1.90
CA TYR A 58 -5.27 -3.78 2.11
C TYR A 58 -6.59 -4.27 2.69
N TYR A 59 -7.30 -3.34 3.35
CA TYR A 59 -8.62 -3.59 3.89
C TYR A 59 -9.63 -3.27 2.79
N PRO A 60 -10.24 -4.28 2.17
CA PRO A 60 -11.02 -4.06 0.96
C PRO A 60 -12.32 -3.33 1.22
N GLN A 61 -12.73 -2.53 0.23
CA GLN A 61 -14.04 -1.94 0.18
C GLN A 61 -14.82 -2.67 -0.91
N TYR A 62 -15.97 -3.22 -0.54
CA TYR A 62 -16.79 -3.96 -1.48
C TYR A 62 -17.72 -3.01 -2.23
N ASN A 63 -17.80 -3.17 -3.55
CA ASN A 63 -18.74 -2.42 -4.37
C ASN A 63 -19.89 -3.35 -4.75
N SER A 64 -21.07 -3.11 -4.20
CA SER A 64 -22.22 -3.99 -4.41
C SER A 64 -22.74 -3.93 -5.84
N LEU A 65 -22.58 -2.82 -6.52
CA LEU A 65 -23.00 -2.69 -7.91
C LEU A 65 -22.14 -3.54 -8.84
N LEU A 66 -20.82 -3.53 -8.60
CA LEU A 66 -19.89 -4.30 -9.41
C LEU A 66 -19.71 -5.71 -8.89
N LYS A 67 -20.23 -6.00 -7.69
CA LYS A 67 -20.12 -7.29 -7.01
C LYS A 67 -18.67 -7.73 -6.86
N ARG A 68 -17.80 -6.80 -6.52
CA ARG A 68 -16.39 -7.09 -6.30
C ARG A 68 -15.77 -6.02 -5.39
N ASN A 69 -14.59 -6.31 -4.87
CA ASN A 69 -13.84 -5.34 -4.09
C ASN A 69 -13.34 -4.22 -4.99
N VAL A 70 -13.35 -3.00 -4.44
CA VAL A 70 -12.77 -1.85 -5.14
C VAL A 70 -11.26 -2.05 -5.18
N ALA A 71 -10.64 -1.76 -6.32
CA ALA A 71 -9.19 -1.86 -6.46
C ALA A 71 -8.50 -0.90 -5.49
N PRO A 72 -7.30 -1.25 -4.98
CA PRO A 72 -6.60 -0.37 -4.06
C PRO A 72 -6.17 0.92 -4.73
N ASP A 73 -6.14 2.00 -3.93
CA ASP A 73 -5.65 3.30 -4.38
C ASP A 73 -4.14 3.20 -4.57
N MET A 74 -3.66 3.45 -5.78
CA MET A 74 -2.25 3.28 -6.10
C MET A 74 -1.36 4.25 -5.32
N GLN A 75 -1.87 5.42 -4.96
CA GLN A 75 -1.13 6.35 -4.12
C GLN A 75 -0.87 5.75 -2.74
N LYS A 76 -1.88 5.12 -2.17
CA LYS A 76 -1.74 4.45 -0.88
C LYS A 76 -0.80 3.25 -0.97
N VAL A 77 -0.86 2.52 -2.08
CA VAL A 77 0.05 1.39 -2.30
C VAL A 77 1.50 1.88 -2.36
N ALA A 78 1.75 2.95 -3.12
CA ALA A 78 3.09 3.50 -3.23
C ALA A 78 3.61 3.98 -1.87
N LYS A 79 2.77 4.65 -1.10
CA LYS A 79 3.17 5.12 0.23
C LYS A 79 3.44 3.97 1.18
N ALA A 80 2.67 2.89 1.10
CA ALA A 80 2.89 1.72 1.95
C ALA A 80 4.22 1.04 1.62
N ILE A 81 4.55 0.91 0.34
CA ILE A 81 5.83 0.36 -0.09
C ILE A 81 6.98 1.24 0.42
N ALA A 82 6.82 2.56 0.30
CA ALA A 82 7.84 3.49 0.78
C ALA A 82 8.04 3.37 2.29
N ARG A 83 6.96 3.28 3.07
CA ARG A 83 7.08 3.09 4.52
C ARG A 83 7.80 1.79 4.86
N LYS A 84 7.44 0.72 4.16
CA LYS A 84 8.02 -0.59 4.41
C LYS A 84 9.54 -0.59 4.21
N ASN A 85 10.02 0.19 3.24
CA ASN A 85 11.43 0.22 2.87
C ASN A 85 12.16 1.47 3.35
N ASN A 86 11.46 2.36 4.04
CA ASN A 86 12.02 3.65 4.49
C ASN A 86 12.51 4.51 3.33
N TRP A 87 11.74 4.51 2.25
CA TRP A 87 12.03 5.35 1.08
C TRP A 87 11.27 6.66 1.16
N ILE A 88 11.86 7.70 0.59
CA ILE A 88 11.19 8.98 0.35
C ILE A 88 10.81 8.99 -1.12
N ILE A 89 9.54 9.25 -1.42
CA ILE A 89 9.06 9.18 -2.80
C ILE A 89 8.29 10.45 -3.18
N PHE A 90 8.32 10.77 -4.47
CA PHE A 90 7.58 11.89 -5.05
C PHE A 90 6.96 11.45 -6.37
N PRO A 91 5.70 11.84 -6.64
CA PRO A 91 5.09 11.49 -7.92
C PRO A 91 5.75 12.23 -9.06
N GLU A 92 5.94 11.54 -10.18
CA GLU A 92 6.52 12.14 -11.37
C GLU A 92 5.42 12.54 -12.34
N GLY A 93 5.56 13.69 -12.97
CA GLY A 93 4.83 14.13 -14.14
C GLY A 93 3.34 13.80 -14.17
N ASN A 94 2.95 12.87 -15.02
CA ASN A 94 1.54 12.50 -15.20
C ASN A 94 0.90 11.96 -13.94
N THR A 95 1.68 11.31 -13.09
CA THR A 95 1.17 10.83 -11.81
C THR A 95 0.77 12.00 -10.93
N ALA A 96 1.58 13.06 -10.90
CA ALA A 96 1.25 14.25 -10.14
C ALA A 96 -0.01 14.93 -10.68
N LEU A 97 -0.13 15.02 -12.00
CA LEU A 97 -1.32 15.60 -12.62
C LEU A 97 -2.58 14.82 -12.28
N ASN A 98 -2.46 13.50 -12.24
CA ASN A 98 -3.59 12.64 -11.89
C ASN A 98 -4.03 12.89 -10.44
N TYR A 99 -3.08 13.10 -9.53
CA TYR A 99 -3.42 13.41 -8.15
C TYR A 99 -4.18 14.72 -8.03
N LEU A 100 -3.87 15.66 -8.89
CA LEU A 100 -4.52 16.97 -8.87
C LEU A 100 -5.85 16.96 -9.63
N ALA A 101 -6.24 15.81 -10.17
CA ALA A 101 -7.48 15.64 -10.92
C ALA A 101 -7.55 16.57 -12.13
N LEU A 102 -6.40 16.90 -12.71
CA LEU A 102 -6.35 17.75 -13.90
C LEU A 102 -6.44 16.95 -15.19
N SER A 103 -6.43 15.62 -15.08
CA SER A 103 -6.54 14.73 -16.23
C SER A 103 -7.74 13.82 -16.04
N THR A 104 -8.50 13.61 -17.11
CA THR A 104 -9.62 12.67 -17.08
C THR A 104 -9.15 11.24 -17.34
N GLN A 105 -7.91 11.06 -17.77
CA GLN A 105 -7.38 9.73 -18.02
C GLN A 105 -6.68 9.21 -16.79
N VAL A 106 -7.00 7.97 -16.42
CA VAL A 106 -6.29 7.28 -15.34
C VAL A 106 -5.05 6.65 -15.96
N PRO A 107 -3.84 7.01 -15.52
CA PRO A 107 -2.65 6.43 -16.12
C PRO A 107 -2.57 4.94 -15.83
N ALA A 108 -2.10 4.18 -16.82
CA ALA A 108 -1.81 2.76 -16.63
C ALA A 108 -0.52 2.58 -15.82
N ASN A 109 0.30 3.61 -15.77
CA ASN A 109 1.58 3.61 -15.06
C ASN A 109 1.60 4.72 -14.04
N TYR A 110 2.03 4.38 -12.83
CA TYR A 110 2.31 5.36 -11.78
C TYR A 110 3.82 5.35 -11.56
N VAL A 111 4.45 6.50 -11.73
CA VAL A 111 5.90 6.62 -11.60
C VAL A 111 6.23 7.55 -10.46
N TYR A 112 7.14 7.10 -9.61
CA TYR A 112 7.61 7.88 -8.47
C TYR A 112 9.13 7.96 -8.50
N ILE A 113 9.65 9.12 -8.14
CA ILE A 113 11.08 9.27 -7.88
C ILE A 113 11.30 8.81 -6.44
N SER A 114 12.29 7.98 -6.24
CA SER A 114 12.50 7.33 -4.95
C SER A 114 13.95 7.44 -4.49
N SER A 115 14.13 7.61 -3.19
CA SER A 115 15.46 7.55 -2.58
C SER A 115 16.00 6.13 -2.52
N GLY A 116 15.13 5.13 -2.72
CA GLY A 116 15.51 3.73 -2.69
C GLY A 116 15.84 3.17 -4.06
N LYS A 117 15.78 1.87 -4.18
CA LYS A 117 16.11 1.18 -5.42
C LYS A 117 15.08 1.43 -6.50
N SER A 118 15.54 1.40 -7.75
CA SER A 118 14.62 1.37 -8.89
C SER A 118 13.92 0.03 -8.92
N LYS A 119 12.59 0.06 -9.03
CA LYS A 119 11.83 -1.19 -9.04
C LYS A 119 10.45 -0.96 -9.66
N LYS A 120 9.95 -1.99 -10.31
CA LYS A 120 8.61 -2.01 -10.87
C LYS A 120 7.76 -3.06 -10.21
N TYR A 121 6.50 -2.73 -10.00
CA TYR A 121 5.50 -3.67 -9.51
C TYR A 121 4.31 -3.65 -10.45
N THR A 122 3.75 -4.82 -10.73
CA THR A 122 2.52 -4.91 -11.50
C THR A 122 1.40 -5.30 -10.53
N ILE A 123 0.38 -4.46 -10.46
CA ILE A 123 -0.76 -4.67 -9.57
C ILE A 123 -2.02 -4.61 -10.43
N GLY A 124 -2.62 -5.78 -10.66
CA GLY A 124 -3.71 -5.89 -11.61
C GLY A 124 -3.26 -5.46 -13.00
N ASN A 125 -3.90 -4.45 -13.56
CA ASN A 125 -3.54 -3.92 -14.87
C ASN A 125 -2.68 -2.67 -14.78
N THR A 126 -2.22 -2.33 -13.58
CA THR A 126 -1.48 -1.09 -13.36
C THR A 126 -0.03 -1.40 -13.03
N VAL A 127 0.89 -0.61 -13.57
CA VAL A 127 2.30 -0.70 -13.26
C VAL A 127 2.66 0.44 -12.31
N LEU A 128 3.33 0.08 -11.23
CA LEU A 128 3.83 1.04 -10.24
C LEU A 128 5.34 0.98 -10.31
N GLU A 129 5.96 2.08 -10.72
CA GLU A 129 7.40 2.13 -10.90
C GLU A 129 8.05 3.14 -9.97
N PHE A 130 9.14 2.72 -9.34
CA PHE A 130 9.99 3.62 -8.55
C PHE A 130 11.30 3.77 -9.28
N LYS A 131 11.67 5.03 -9.57
CA LYS A 131 12.95 5.35 -10.22
C LYS A 131 13.88 5.94 -9.18
N HIS A 132 15.02 5.30 -9.00
CA HIS A 132 16.01 5.82 -8.05
C HIS A 132 16.58 7.14 -8.55
N GLN A 133 16.68 8.08 -7.65
CA GLN A 133 17.40 9.32 -7.90
C GLN A 133 18.33 9.55 -6.73
N SER A 134 19.62 9.75 -7.06
CA SER A 134 20.62 9.97 -6.02
C SER A 134 20.36 11.30 -5.31
N ALA A 135 20.88 11.41 -4.08
CA ALA A 135 20.74 12.64 -3.32
C ALA A 135 21.33 13.83 -4.07
N LYS A 136 22.41 13.59 -4.80
CA LYS A 136 23.07 14.65 -5.55
C LYS A 136 22.22 15.11 -6.74
N GLY A 137 21.57 14.20 -7.41
CA GLY A 137 20.67 14.53 -8.51
C GLY A 137 19.29 14.88 -8.04
N SER A 138 19.03 14.71 -6.77
CA SER A 138 17.72 14.98 -6.21
C SER A 138 17.55 16.46 -6.02
N VAL A 139 16.62 17.01 -6.77
CA VAL A 139 16.23 18.41 -6.56
C VAL A 139 15.05 18.48 -5.64
N ILE A 140 14.84 17.45 -4.90
CA ILE A 140 13.77 17.35 -3.92
C ILE A 140 14.20 18.18 -2.72
N ARG A 141 13.73 19.33 -2.67
CA ARG A 141 14.05 20.25 -1.61
C ARG A 141 12.86 21.06 -1.24
#